data_125fefd40474d0272a731e03a40a57d2
#
_entry.id   125fefd40474d0272a731e03a40a57d2
#
_cell.length_a   1.000
_cell.length_b   1.000
_cell.length_c   1.000
_cell.angle_alpha   90.00
_cell.angle_beta   90.00
_cell.angle_gamma   90.00
#
_symmetry.space_group_name_H-M   'P 1'
#
loop_
_entity.id
_entity.type
_entity.pdbx_description
1 polymer ?
#
loop_
_entity_poly.entity_id
_entity_poly.type
_entity_poly.pdbx_seq_one_letter_code
_entity_poly.pdbx_strand_id
1 'polypeptide(L)'
;MEKQFGRVEVISADKRTMSNWDMFATWVGANANNGTWYIGGVIAAAGMYTASTTLIISGLVSYALLALASFMGYKTGLPMMALTRASFGLRGSFIPSIINIVQFIGWAAANTFIAAISISVIFKDLFGWQAYTAGGKAGLVIGIIIMSLLHLASISLGERSVRMIERIGIVLVFIFVLWESIVVFQHVSLADIFAWNPPAKVRISSGAAIDILAAFNLAWVTASSDFSRFTKRKSGATGWSFLGANIGLFWFAFIGLTATIATALMNNAFDPNDSDP
;
A
#
# COMPACT_ATOMS: atom_id res chain seq x y z
N MET A 1 13.15 -25.49 -11.13
CA MET A 1 13.53 -24.07 -10.94
C MET A 1 13.78 -23.86 -9.44
N GLU A 2 15.03 -24.04 -9.04
CA GLU A 2 15.43 -24.02 -7.63
C GLU A 2 15.46 -22.62 -7.07
N LYS A 3 14.85 -22.47 -5.90
CA LYS A 3 14.94 -21.45 -4.85
C LYS A 3 15.99 -20.32 -5.07
N GLN A 4 15.69 -19.35 -5.96
CA GLN A 4 16.48 -18.13 -6.10
C GLN A 4 15.95 -16.96 -5.23
N PHE A 5 14.77 -17.10 -4.65
CA PHE A 5 14.25 -16.14 -3.69
C PHE A 5 14.89 -16.34 -2.31
N GLY A 6 15.53 -15.28 -1.81
CA GLY A 6 16.14 -15.24 -0.47
C GLY A 6 17.67 -15.38 -0.41
N ARG A 7 18.36 -15.64 -1.53
CA ARG A 7 19.83 -15.63 -1.55
C ARG A 7 20.36 -14.22 -1.88
N VAL A 8 21.40 -13.80 -1.15
CA VAL A 8 22.16 -12.56 -1.43
C VAL A 8 23.11 -12.82 -2.60
N GLU A 9 22.58 -13.35 -3.69
CA GLU A 9 23.35 -13.60 -4.91
C GLU A 9 23.06 -12.51 -5.94
N VAL A 10 24.09 -12.15 -6.70
CA VAL A 10 23.95 -11.27 -7.86
C VAL A 10 23.15 -11.98 -8.93
N ILE A 11 22.04 -11.38 -9.36
CA ILE A 11 21.27 -11.89 -10.50
C ILE A 11 21.93 -11.40 -11.79
N SER A 12 22.59 -12.32 -12.48
CA SER A 12 23.21 -12.04 -13.77
C SER A 12 22.15 -11.71 -14.84
N ALA A 13 22.55 -10.96 -15.87
CA ALA A 13 21.63 -10.43 -16.88
C ALA A 13 20.85 -11.53 -17.65
N ASP A 14 21.46 -12.68 -17.88
CA ASP A 14 20.87 -13.86 -18.53
C ASP A 14 19.77 -14.54 -17.68
N LYS A 15 19.82 -14.38 -16.36
CA LYS A 15 18.84 -14.96 -15.43
C LYS A 15 17.64 -14.05 -15.12
N ARG A 16 17.60 -12.87 -15.69
CA ARG A 16 16.52 -11.90 -15.45
C ARG A 16 15.27 -12.28 -16.23
N THR A 17 14.14 -12.25 -15.56
CA THR A 17 12.87 -12.76 -16.10
C THR A 17 11.81 -11.68 -16.29
N MET A 18 11.82 -10.62 -15.49
CA MET A 18 10.75 -9.63 -15.45
C MET A 18 10.81 -8.66 -16.65
N SER A 19 9.68 -8.52 -17.32
CA SER A 19 9.47 -7.54 -18.39
C SER A 19 9.14 -6.15 -17.85
N ASN A 20 8.98 -5.17 -18.73
CA ASN A 20 8.46 -3.84 -18.36
C ASN A 20 7.05 -3.92 -17.74
N TRP A 21 6.18 -4.76 -18.35
CA TRP A 21 4.81 -4.95 -17.86
C TRP A 21 4.78 -5.61 -16.49
N ASP A 22 5.65 -6.59 -16.23
CA ASP A 22 5.73 -7.22 -14.93
C ASP A 22 6.12 -6.20 -13.84
N MET A 23 7.08 -5.32 -14.14
CA MET A 23 7.47 -4.26 -13.21
C MET A 23 6.35 -3.24 -12.96
N PHE A 24 5.62 -2.86 -14.01
CA PHE A 24 4.45 -2.00 -13.88
C PHE A 24 3.38 -2.67 -13.01
N ALA A 25 3.00 -3.91 -13.33
CA ALA A 25 1.99 -4.65 -12.60
C ALA A 25 2.38 -4.90 -11.13
N THR A 26 3.65 -5.20 -10.87
CA THR A 26 4.19 -5.34 -9.50
C THR A 26 3.94 -4.07 -8.69
N TRP A 27 4.23 -2.91 -9.23
CA TRP A 27 4.09 -1.65 -8.49
C TRP A 27 2.65 -1.13 -8.43
N VAL A 28 1.82 -1.42 -9.41
CA VAL A 28 0.37 -1.22 -9.29
C VAL A 28 -0.16 -2.10 -8.15
N GLY A 29 0.17 -3.40 -8.16
CA GLY A 29 -0.27 -4.36 -7.14
C GLY A 29 0.24 -4.04 -5.74
N ALA A 30 1.47 -3.54 -5.61
CA ALA A 30 2.03 -3.13 -4.33
C ALA A 30 1.23 -1.99 -3.66
N ASN A 31 0.62 -1.12 -4.47
CA ASN A 31 -0.22 -0.02 -4.01
C ASN A 31 -1.73 -0.32 -4.08
N ALA A 32 -2.15 -1.38 -4.77
CA ALA A 32 -3.55 -1.80 -4.86
C ALA A 32 -3.96 -2.62 -3.62
N ASN A 33 -3.98 -1.98 -2.47
CA ASN A 33 -4.29 -2.63 -1.20
C ASN A 33 -5.09 -1.71 -0.26
N ASN A 34 -5.69 -2.31 0.76
CA ASN A 34 -6.50 -1.61 1.77
C ASN A 34 -5.71 -0.55 2.54
N GLY A 35 -4.41 -0.73 2.74
CA GLY A 35 -3.56 0.27 3.40
C GLY A 35 -3.46 1.57 2.59
N THR A 36 -3.33 1.48 1.26
CA THR A 36 -3.32 2.66 0.38
C THR A 36 -4.67 3.37 0.39
N TRP A 37 -5.76 2.60 0.34
CA TRP A 37 -7.11 3.11 0.46
C TRP A 37 -7.32 3.82 1.81
N TYR A 38 -6.93 3.18 2.92
CA TYR A 38 -6.99 3.73 4.27
C TYR A 38 -6.21 5.06 4.39
N ILE A 39 -5.00 5.14 3.86
CA ILE A 39 -4.19 6.38 3.85
C ILE A 39 -4.92 7.51 3.10
N GLY A 40 -5.64 7.20 2.03
CA GLY A 40 -6.54 8.13 1.35
C GLY A 40 -7.58 8.73 2.29
N GLY A 41 -8.23 7.89 3.09
CA GLY A 41 -9.17 8.30 4.13
C GLY A 41 -8.54 9.18 5.21
N VAL A 42 -7.35 8.82 5.70
CA VAL A 42 -6.63 9.61 6.71
C VAL A 42 -6.31 11.02 6.21
N ILE A 43 -5.84 11.16 4.97
CA ILE A 43 -5.52 12.49 4.42
C ILE A 43 -6.76 13.34 4.09
N ALA A 44 -7.97 12.75 4.09
CA ALA A 44 -9.21 13.51 3.98
C ALA A 44 -9.31 14.63 5.05
N ALA A 45 -8.69 14.43 6.20
CA ALA A 45 -8.56 15.46 7.24
C ALA A 45 -7.84 16.75 6.79
N ALA A 46 -7.16 16.75 5.63
CA ALA A 46 -6.60 17.95 5.02
C ALA A 46 -7.60 18.71 4.13
N GLY A 47 -8.77 18.13 3.84
CA GLY A 47 -9.74 18.59 2.84
C GLY A 47 -9.35 18.16 1.43
N MET A 48 -10.35 18.01 0.55
CA MET A 48 -10.18 17.37 -0.76
C MET A 48 -9.08 18.00 -1.61
N TYR A 49 -9.06 19.32 -1.73
CA TYR A 49 -8.06 20.03 -2.54
C TYR A 49 -6.63 19.81 -2.05
N THR A 50 -6.40 19.99 -0.75
CA THR A 50 -5.08 19.81 -0.13
C THR A 50 -4.65 18.35 -0.19
N ALA A 51 -5.54 17.43 0.14
CA ALA A 51 -5.27 16.00 0.10
C ALA A 51 -4.89 15.52 -1.31
N SER A 52 -5.67 15.89 -2.33
CA SER A 52 -5.38 15.51 -3.72
C SER A 52 -4.05 16.08 -4.21
N THR A 53 -3.78 17.34 -3.91
CA THR A 53 -2.54 18.01 -4.33
C THR A 53 -1.31 17.38 -3.65
N THR A 54 -1.39 17.15 -2.34
CA THR A 54 -0.30 16.51 -1.59
C THR A 54 -0.10 15.06 -1.98
N LEU A 55 -1.17 14.33 -2.31
CA LEU A 55 -1.11 12.96 -2.82
C LEU A 55 -0.30 12.89 -4.12
N ILE A 56 -0.61 13.76 -5.09
CA ILE A 56 0.09 13.82 -6.37
C ILE A 56 1.57 14.18 -6.17
N ILE A 57 1.86 15.25 -5.44
CA ILE A 57 3.23 15.72 -5.23
C ILE A 57 4.05 14.68 -4.48
N SER A 58 3.53 14.13 -3.38
CA SER A 58 4.22 13.13 -2.58
C SER A 58 4.47 11.85 -3.37
N GLY A 59 3.49 11.39 -4.17
CA GLY A 59 3.64 10.22 -5.04
C GLY A 59 4.76 10.43 -6.07
N LEU A 60 4.73 11.55 -6.79
CA LEU A 60 5.74 11.86 -7.82
C LEU A 60 7.15 11.92 -7.23
N VAL A 61 7.33 12.61 -6.10
CA VAL A 61 8.65 12.75 -5.45
C VAL A 61 9.13 11.42 -4.87
N SER A 62 8.31 10.75 -4.08
CA SER A 62 8.68 9.51 -3.41
C SER A 62 8.98 8.39 -4.41
N TYR A 63 8.18 8.26 -5.46
CA TYR A 63 8.40 7.21 -6.46
C TYR A 63 9.45 7.55 -7.51
N ALA A 64 9.87 8.82 -7.64
CA ALA A 64 11.11 9.13 -8.31
C ALA A 64 12.32 8.52 -7.56
N LEU A 65 12.33 8.59 -6.22
CA LEU A 65 13.34 7.94 -5.39
C LEU A 65 13.26 6.41 -5.51
N LEU A 66 12.05 5.84 -5.54
CA LEU A 66 11.84 4.42 -5.81
C LEU A 66 12.44 4.01 -7.16
N ALA A 67 12.23 4.77 -8.23
CA ALA A 67 12.77 4.49 -9.54
C ALA A 67 14.32 4.56 -9.57
N LEU A 68 14.91 5.50 -8.82
CA LEU A 68 16.36 5.57 -8.65
C LEU A 68 16.92 4.34 -7.91
N ALA A 69 16.29 3.95 -6.81
CA ALA A 69 16.67 2.76 -6.07
C ALA A 69 16.46 1.47 -6.90
N SER A 70 15.35 1.38 -7.63
CA SER A 70 15.10 0.31 -8.59
C SER A 70 16.18 0.23 -9.68
N PHE A 71 16.64 1.37 -10.18
CA PHE A 71 17.74 1.38 -11.16
C PHE A 71 19.02 0.78 -10.59
N MET A 72 19.32 1.01 -9.31
CA MET A 72 20.48 0.39 -8.67
C MET A 72 20.38 -1.14 -8.65
N GLY A 73 19.20 -1.68 -8.31
CA GLY A 73 18.93 -3.12 -8.36
C GLY A 73 19.10 -3.71 -9.75
N TYR A 74 18.56 -3.04 -10.77
CA TYR A 74 18.78 -3.42 -12.17
C TYR A 74 20.25 -3.42 -12.56
N LYS A 75 20.98 -2.37 -12.21
CA LYS A 75 22.40 -2.22 -12.61
C LYS A 75 23.29 -3.27 -11.96
N THR A 76 23.05 -3.60 -10.70
CA THR A 76 23.92 -4.45 -9.88
C THR A 76 23.48 -5.91 -9.79
N GLY A 77 22.18 -6.19 -9.98
CA GLY A 77 21.59 -7.51 -9.71
C GLY A 77 21.47 -7.83 -8.21
N LEU A 78 21.66 -6.85 -7.32
CA LEU A 78 21.65 -7.01 -5.86
C LEU A 78 20.34 -6.55 -5.24
N PRO A 79 19.90 -7.17 -4.12
CA PRO A 79 18.77 -6.70 -3.33
C PRO A 79 19.13 -5.43 -2.57
N MET A 80 18.11 -4.66 -2.14
CA MET A 80 18.30 -3.33 -1.55
C MET A 80 19.19 -3.33 -0.32
N MET A 81 18.99 -4.25 0.61
CA MET A 81 19.79 -4.31 1.84
C MET A 81 21.25 -4.70 1.56
N ALA A 82 21.55 -5.43 0.48
CA ALA A 82 22.92 -5.68 0.06
C ALA A 82 23.59 -4.42 -0.52
N LEU A 83 22.82 -3.57 -1.20
CA LEU A 83 23.32 -2.30 -1.75
C LEU A 83 23.72 -1.30 -0.65
N THR A 84 23.08 -1.35 0.52
CA THR A 84 23.44 -0.48 1.64
C THR A 84 24.87 -0.68 2.13
N ARG A 85 25.49 -1.84 1.83
CA ARG A 85 26.90 -2.11 2.15
C ARG A 85 27.87 -1.15 1.46
N ALA A 86 27.49 -0.61 0.29
CA ALA A 86 28.31 0.36 -0.43
C ALA A 86 28.46 1.68 0.36
N SER A 87 27.41 2.09 1.09
CA SER A 87 27.40 3.34 1.85
C SER A 87 27.81 3.15 3.31
N PHE A 88 27.39 2.04 3.94
CA PHE A 88 27.54 1.81 5.38
C PHE A 88 28.65 0.79 5.72
N GLY A 89 29.27 0.18 4.71
CA GLY A 89 30.20 -0.93 4.92
C GLY A 89 29.50 -2.21 5.36
N LEU A 90 30.28 -3.28 5.52
CA LEU A 90 29.73 -4.61 5.83
C LEU A 90 29.04 -4.64 7.20
N ARG A 91 29.64 -4.03 8.24
CA ARG A 91 29.07 -4.01 9.58
C ARG A 91 27.96 -2.96 9.73
N GLY A 92 28.15 -1.76 9.17
CA GLY A 92 27.17 -0.68 9.28
C GLY A 92 25.86 -0.98 8.56
N SER A 93 25.87 -1.84 7.52
CA SER A 93 24.65 -2.24 6.79
C SER A 93 23.66 -3.09 7.62
N PHE A 94 24.06 -3.59 8.79
CA PHE A 94 23.13 -4.23 9.72
C PHE A 94 22.08 -3.25 10.26
N ILE A 95 22.43 -1.96 10.44
CA ILE A 95 21.49 -0.96 10.97
C ILE A 95 20.30 -0.77 10.04
N PRO A 96 20.47 -0.37 8.74
CA PRO A 96 19.35 -0.24 7.83
C PRO A 96 18.62 -1.57 7.60
N SER A 97 19.30 -2.72 7.67
CA SER A 97 18.65 -4.03 7.52
C SER A 97 17.71 -4.33 8.70
N ILE A 98 18.10 -4.05 9.93
CA ILE A 98 17.26 -4.23 11.12
C ILE A 98 16.05 -3.28 11.05
N ILE A 99 16.28 -1.99 10.74
CA ILE A 99 15.20 -1.01 10.60
C ILE A 99 14.20 -1.47 9.54
N ASN A 100 14.68 -1.99 8.41
CA ASN A 100 13.84 -2.48 7.33
C ASN A 100 13.00 -3.71 7.74
N ILE A 101 13.56 -4.64 8.50
CA ILE A 101 12.84 -5.78 9.07
C ILE A 101 11.72 -5.29 10.00
N VAL A 102 12.03 -4.38 10.92
CA VAL A 102 11.04 -3.81 11.85
C VAL A 102 9.92 -3.11 11.08
N GLN A 103 10.28 -2.32 10.06
CA GLN A 103 9.30 -1.64 9.20
C GLN A 103 8.35 -2.64 8.52
N PHE A 104 8.85 -3.69 7.87
CA PHE A 104 7.99 -4.65 7.19
C PHE A 104 7.14 -5.49 8.15
N ILE A 105 7.64 -5.80 9.35
CA ILE A 105 6.82 -6.43 10.40
C ILE A 105 5.70 -5.46 10.82
N GLY A 106 6.01 -4.17 11.00
CA GLY A 106 5.04 -3.14 11.32
C GLY A 106 3.94 -3.03 10.25
N TRP A 107 4.31 -2.99 8.97
CA TRP A 107 3.34 -2.96 7.87
C TRP A 107 2.49 -4.24 7.78
N ALA A 108 3.07 -5.40 7.99
CA ALA A 108 2.33 -6.66 8.04
C ALA A 108 1.28 -6.64 9.16
N ALA A 109 1.66 -6.16 10.35
CA ALA A 109 0.76 -6.02 11.49
C ALA A 109 -0.36 -5.00 11.20
N ALA A 110 -0.03 -3.83 10.64
CA ALA A 110 -1.01 -2.79 10.29
C ALA A 110 -2.03 -3.31 9.26
N ASN A 111 -1.58 -3.92 8.17
CA ASN A 111 -2.50 -4.48 7.17
C ASN A 111 -3.36 -5.63 7.73
N THR A 112 -2.81 -6.47 8.61
CA THR A 112 -3.58 -7.51 9.31
C THR A 112 -4.65 -6.89 10.19
N PHE A 113 -4.33 -5.82 10.91
CA PHE A 113 -5.25 -5.10 11.77
C PHE A 113 -6.40 -4.46 10.97
N ILE A 114 -6.10 -3.75 9.86
CA ILE A 114 -7.11 -3.15 8.99
C ILE A 114 -8.04 -4.23 8.43
N ALA A 115 -7.51 -5.35 7.92
CA ALA A 115 -8.31 -6.45 7.43
C ALA A 115 -9.18 -7.08 8.55
N ALA A 116 -8.67 -7.14 9.79
CA ALA A 116 -9.43 -7.65 10.92
C ALA A 116 -10.58 -6.72 11.35
N ILE A 117 -10.44 -5.40 11.19
CA ILE A 117 -11.54 -4.45 11.37
C ILE A 117 -12.66 -4.79 10.39
N SER A 118 -12.37 -4.95 9.10
CA SER A 118 -13.38 -5.34 8.11
C SER A 118 -14.07 -6.66 8.44
N ILE A 119 -13.33 -7.66 8.94
CA ILE A 119 -13.91 -8.92 9.43
C ILE A 119 -14.84 -8.67 10.63
N SER A 120 -14.50 -7.74 11.52
CA SER A 120 -15.35 -7.42 12.67
C SER A 120 -16.71 -6.81 12.25
N VAL A 121 -16.73 -6.03 11.17
CA VAL A 121 -17.96 -5.52 10.56
C VAL A 121 -18.80 -6.65 9.97
N ILE A 122 -18.17 -7.57 9.21
CA ILE A 122 -18.87 -8.77 8.70
C ILE A 122 -19.49 -9.60 9.84
N PHE A 123 -18.79 -9.76 10.95
CA PHE A 123 -19.32 -10.49 12.11
C PHE A 123 -20.47 -9.75 12.82
N LYS A 124 -20.46 -8.42 12.79
CA LYS A 124 -21.63 -7.63 13.23
C LYS A 124 -22.86 -7.97 12.38
N ASP A 125 -22.70 -7.97 11.05
CA ASP A 125 -23.82 -8.17 10.15
C ASP A 125 -24.35 -9.62 10.15
N LEU A 126 -23.44 -10.61 10.26
CA LEU A 126 -23.82 -12.03 10.26
C LEU A 126 -24.28 -12.56 11.62
N PHE A 127 -23.69 -12.09 12.70
CA PHE A 127 -23.89 -12.66 14.05
C PHE A 127 -24.43 -11.65 15.07
N GLY A 128 -24.62 -10.39 14.68
CA GLY A 128 -25.05 -9.33 15.58
C GLY A 128 -24.00 -8.91 16.62
N TRP A 129 -22.72 -9.22 16.39
CA TRP A 129 -21.65 -8.85 17.31
C TRP A 129 -21.38 -7.35 17.24
N GLN A 130 -20.89 -6.78 18.34
CA GLN A 130 -20.47 -5.39 18.33
C GLN A 130 -19.19 -5.24 17.47
N ALA A 131 -19.24 -4.39 16.44
CA ALA A 131 -18.07 -4.10 15.63
C ALA A 131 -16.97 -3.40 16.44
N TYR A 132 -15.71 -3.49 15.96
CA TYR A 132 -14.59 -2.84 16.64
C TYR A 132 -14.77 -1.32 16.72
N THR A 133 -15.24 -0.68 15.65
CA THR A 133 -15.54 0.76 15.59
C THR A 133 -16.54 1.21 16.64
N ALA A 134 -17.43 0.31 17.06
CA ALA A 134 -18.38 0.53 18.17
C ALA A 134 -17.87 0.01 19.54
N GLY A 135 -16.57 -0.32 19.65
CA GLY A 135 -15.95 -0.78 20.90
C GLY A 135 -15.91 -2.30 21.11
N GLY A 136 -16.41 -3.11 20.16
CA GLY A 136 -16.37 -4.57 20.21
C GLY A 136 -14.97 -5.13 19.97
N LYS A 137 -14.52 -6.10 20.76
CA LYS A 137 -13.18 -6.68 20.67
C LYS A 137 -13.17 -8.09 20.08
N ALA A 138 -14.25 -8.85 20.25
CA ALA A 138 -14.29 -10.27 19.88
C ALA A 138 -14.10 -10.47 18.36
N GLY A 139 -14.83 -9.74 17.54
CA GLY A 139 -14.73 -9.82 16.09
C GLY A 139 -13.34 -9.43 15.58
N LEU A 140 -12.72 -8.40 16.17
CA LEU A 140 -11.36 -7.97 15.83
C LEU A 140 -10.34 -9.06 16.17
N VAL A 141 -10.37 -9.63 17.37
CA VAL A 141 -9.41 -10.66 17.79
C VAL A 141 -9.49 -11.90 16.89
N ILE A 142 -10.72 -12.35 16.60
CA ILE A 142 -10.93 -13.48 15.69
C ILE A 142 -10.50 -13.11 14.27
N GLY A 143 -10.77 -11.90 13.82
CA GLY A 143 -10.29 -11.39 12.53
C GLY A 143 -8.77 -11.41 12.42
N ILE A 144 -8.03 -10.97 13.44
CA ILE A 144 -6.56 -11.04 13.48
C ILE A 144 -6.09 -12.50 13.38
N ILE A 145 -6.72 -13.41 14.12
CA ILE A 145 -6.36 -14.84 14.09
C ILE A 145 -6.59 -15.41 12.69
N ILE A 146 -7.75 -15.16 12.09
CA ILE A 146 -8.09 -15.63 10.74
C ILE A 146 -7.06 -15.11 9.73
N MET A 147 -6.80 -13.81 9.72
CA MET A 147 -5.84 -13.21 8.78
C MET A 147 -4.43 -13.73 8.98
N SER A 148 -3.99 -13.90 10.22
CA SER A 148 -2.68 -14.47 10.53
C SER A 148 -2.55 -15.91 10.04
N LEU A 149 -3.58 -16.72 10.23
CA LEU A 149 -3.60 -18.11 9.74
C LEU A 149 -3.62 -18.16 8.21
N LEU A 150 -4.35 -17.28 7.54
CA LEU A 150 -4.36 -17.18 6.07
C LEU A 150 -2.98 -16.78 5.53
N HIS A 151 -2.30 -15.83 6.17
CA HIS A 151 -0.93 -15.45 5.80
C HIS A 151 0.05 -16.63 5.98
N LEU A 152 0.00 -17.33 7.12
CA LEU A 152 0.83 -18.51 7.37
C LEU A 152 0.55 -19.63 6.36
N ALA A 153 -0.71 -19.89 6.07
CA ALA A 153 -1.10 -20.88 5.07
C ALA A 153 -0.59 -20.50 3.67
N SER A 154 -0.75 -19.23 3.27
CA SER A 154 -0.28 -18.73 1.98
C SER A 154 1.23 -18.93 1.81
N ILE A 155 2.02 -18.56 2.82
CA ILE A 155 3.48 -18.70 2.80
C ILE A 155 3.87 -20.18 2.82
N SER A 156 3.20 -21.00 3.62
CA SER A 156 3.52 -22.45 3.77
C SER A 156 3.22 -23.25 2.51
N LEU A 157 2.21 -22.87 1.73
CA LEU A 157 1.85 -23.49 0.46
C LEU A 157 2.81 -23.11 -0.68
N GLY A 158 3.72 -22.19 -0.43
CA GLY A 158 4.81 -21.81 -1.33
C GLY A 158 4.40 -20.83 -2.44
N GLU A 159 5.37 -20.50 -3.27
CA GLU A 159 5.31 -19.43 -4.26
C GLU A 159 4.14 -19.53 -5.27
N ARG A 160 3.73 -20.75 -5.62
CA ARG A 160 2.62 -20.97 -6.56
C ARG A 160 1.28 -20.55 -5.95
N SER A 161 1.08 -20.84 -4.67
CA SER A 161 -0.11 -20.44 -3.93
C SER A 161 -0.17 -18.93 -3.75
N VAL A 162 0.94 -18.31 -3.35
CA VAL A 162 1.04 -16.86 -3.21
C VAL A 162 0.65 -16.17 -4.52
N ARG A 163 1.23 -16.58 -5.65
CA ARG A 163 0.89 -16.00 -6.98
C ARG A 163 -0.57 -16.20 -7.37
N MET A 164 -1.17 -17.32 -6.99
CA MET A 164 -2.59 -17.57 -7.28
C MET A 164 -3.49 -16.66 -6.45
N ILE A 165 -3.22 -16.54 -5.15
CA ILE A 165 -3.96 -15.67 -4.24
C ILE A 165 -3.81 -14.19 -4.66
N GLU A 166 -2.60 -13.75 -5.03
CA GLU A 166 -2.36 -12.41 -5.54
C GLU A 166 -3.18 -12.12 -6.81
N ARG A 167 -3.20 -13.03 -7.77
CA ARG A 167 -3.96 -12.85 -9.02
C ARG A 167 -5.46 -12.74 -8.77
N ILE A 168 -6.01 -13.61 -7.93
CA ILE A 168 -7.44 -13.56 -7.58
C ILE A 168 -7.72 -12.30 -6.76
N GLY A 169 -6.90 -12.01 -5.77
CA GLY A 169 -7.03 -10.84 -4.91
C GLY A 169 -7.01 -9.51 -5.70
N ILE A 170 -6.08 -9.34 -6.63
CA ILE A 170 -6.00 -8.13 -7.47
C ILE A 170 -7.28 -7.95 -8.30
N VAL A 171 -7.81 -9.03 -8.90
CA VAL A 171 -9.05 -8.94 -9.69
C VAL A 171 -10.23 -8.56 -8.80
N LEU A 172 -10.35 -9.18 -7.62
CA LEU A 172 -11.44 -8.86 -6.68
C LEU A 172 -11.33 -7.42 -6.17
N VAL A 173 -10.15 -7.00 -5.75
CA VAL A 173 -9.91 -5.62 -5.28
C VAL A 173 -10.25 -4.62 -6.39
N PHE A 174 -9.86 -4.89 -7.64
CA PHE A 174 -10.20 -4.04 -8.78
C PHE A 174 -11.71 -3.92 -8.98
N ILE A 175 -12.45 -5.03 -8.91
CA ILE A 175 -13.91 -5.04 -9.04
C ILE A 175 -14.56 -4.24 -7.91
N PHE A 176 -14.13 -4.47 -6.65
CA PHE A 176 -14.68 -3.77 -5.50
C PHE A 176 -14.41 -2.26 -5.55
N VAL A 177 -13.20 -1.86 -5.91
CA VAL A 177 -12.84 -0.44 -6.04
C VAL A 177 -13.60 0.26 -7.15
N LEU A 178 -13.85 -0.42 -8.29
CA LEU A 178 -14.72 0.12 -9.33
C LEU A 178 -16.17 0.26 -8.84
N TRP A 179 -16.68 -0.77 -8.15
CA TRP A 179 -18.03 -0.73 -7.60
C TRP A 179 -18.19 0.39 -6.57
N GLU A 180 -17.26 0.50 -5.62
CA GLU A 180 -17.22 1.58 -4.63
C GLU A 180 -17.20 2.96 -5.31
N SER A 181 -16.36 3.14 -6.34
CA SER A 181 -16.33 4.38 -7.13
C SER A 181 -17.71 4.74 -7.70
N ILE A 182 -18.41 3.76 -8.25
CA ILE A 182 -19.76 3.97 -8.81
C ILE A 182 -20.73 4.39 -7.69
N VAL A 183 -20.72 3.67 -6.56
CA VAL A 183 -21.63 3.95 -5.44
C VAL A 183 -21.39 5.34 -4.87
N VAL A 184 -20.13 5.72 -4.63
CA VAL A 184 -19.78 7.06 -4.13
C VAL A 184 -20.34 8.16 -5.02
N PHE A 185 -20.09 8.08 -6.34
CA PHE A 185 -20.53 9.11 -7.28
C PHE A 185 -22.01 9.08 -7.66
N GLN A 186 -22.75 8.03 -7.28
CA GLN A 186 -24.22 8.03 -7.37
C GLN A 186 -24.89 8.82 -6.25
N HIS A 187 -24.27 8.92 -5.07
CA HIS A 187 -24.86 9.52 -3.88
C HIS A 187 -24.35 10.93 -3.58
N VAL A 188 -23.16 11.26 -3.99
CA VAL A 188 -22.53 12.55 -3.69
C VAL A 188 -21.91 13.14 -4.96
N SER A 189 -22.15 14.43 -5.21
CA SER A 189 -21.57 15.08 -6.39
C SER A 189 -20.09 15.39 -6.16
N LEU A 190 -19.31 15.39 -7.24
CA LEU A 190 -17.90 15.83 -7.19
C LEU A 190 -17.76 17.25 -6.63
N ALA A 191 -18.70 18.13 -6.97
CA ALA A 191 -18.70 19.51 -6.48
C ALA A 191 -18.80 19.57 -4.96
N ASP A 192 -19.67 18.76 -4.36
CA ASP A 192 -19.83 18.69 -2.90
C ASP A 192 -18.59 18.12 -2.22
N ILE A 193 -17.97 17.09 -2.81
CA ILE A 193 -16.71 16.50 -2.32
C ILE A 193 -15.60 17.54 -2.33
N PHE A 194 -15.44 18.31 -3.40
CA PHE A 194 -14.41 19.36 -3.50
C PHE A 194 -14.70 20.58 -2.63
N ALA A 195 -15.96 20.88 -2.35
CA ALA A 195 -16.37 21.96 -1.45
C ALA A 195 -16.26 21.60 0.03
N TRP A 196 -16.19 20.29 0.33
CA TRP A 196 -16.16 19.82 1.69
C TRP A 196 -14.89 20.23 2.44
N ASN A 197 -15.06 20.62 3.70
CA ASN A 197 -13.97 20.99 4.58
C ASN A 197 -14.06 20.17 5.88
N PRO A 198 -12.94 19.61 6.35
CA PRO A 198 -12.94 18.88 7.60
C PRO A 198 -13.21 19.80 8.81
N PRO A 199 -13.86 19.28 9.86
CA PRO A 199 -14.05 20.01 11.10
C PRO A 199 -12.70 20.52 11.64
N ALA A 200 -12.68 21.74 12.19
CA ALA A 200 -11.44 22.40 12.63
C ALA A 200 -10.63 21.58 13.66
N LYS A 201 -11.32 20.79 14.51
CA LYS A 201 -10.70 19.95 15.55
C LYS A 201 -9.87 18.79 15.01
N VAL A 202 -10.19 18.30 13.82
CA VAL A 202 -9.54 17.12 13.20
C VAL A 202 -8.74 17.48 11.96
N ARG A 203 -8.74 18.75 11.57
CA ARG A 203 -8.02 19.24 10.39
C ARG A 203 -6.52 19.09 10.56
N ILE A 204 -5.87 18.51 9.56
CA ILE A 204 -4.42 18.42 9.46
C ILE A 204 -3.88 19.45 8.45
N SER A 205 -2.63 19.87 8.64
CA SER A 205 -1.93 20.77 7.73
C SER A 205 -1.46 20.02 6.47
N SER A 206 -1.16 20.77 5.40
CA SER A 206 -0.53 20.22 4.19
C SER A 206 0.79 19.51 4.50
N GLY A 207 1.59 20.05 5.44
CA GLY A 207 2.83 19.43 5.88
C GLY A 207 2.61 18.06 6.53
N ALA A 208 1.61 17.95 7.41
CA ALA A 208 1.24 16.66 8.02
C ALA A 208 0.74 15.66 6.97
N ALA A 209 -0.06 16.10 6.00
CA ALA A 209 -0.52 15.21 4.91
C ALA A 209 0.66 14.73 4.04
N ILE A 210 1.63 15.61 3.73
CA ILE A 210 2.86 15.22 3.02
C ILE A 210 3.67 14.21 3.83
N ASP A 211 3.84 14.41 5.13
CA ASP A 211 4.60 13.53 6.01
C ASP A 211 3.98 12.11 6.05
N ILE A 212 2.67 12.03 6.25
CA ILE A 212 1.91 10.78 6.23
C ILE A 212 2.13 10.03 4.89
N LEU A 213 1.94 10.72 3.77
CA LEU A 213 2.09 10.13 2.44
C LEU A 213 3.53 9.77 2.12
N ALA A 214 4.51 10.60 2.51
CA ALA A 214 5.91 10.32 2.30
C ALA A 214 6.36 9.10 3.12
N ALA A 215 5.96 9.00 4.39
CA ALA A 215 6.26 7.84 5.23
C ALA A 215 5.70 6.54 4.63
N PHE A 216 4.46 6.58 4.12
CA PHE A 216 3.83 5.45 3.44
C PHE A 216 4.57 5.05 2.16
N ASN A 217 4.82 6.01 1.27
CA ASN A 217 5.41 5.75 -0.05
C ASN A 217 6.88 5.33 0.03
N LEU A 218 7.68 5.98 0.91
CA LEU A 218 9.11 5.72 1.03
C LEU A 218 9.41 4.36 1.63
N ALA A 219 8.46 3.74 2.33
CA ALA A 219 8.57 2.37 2.78
C ALA A 219 8.90 1.40 1.62
N TRP A 220 8.31 1.61 0.45
CA TRP A 220 8.55 0.78 -0.72
C TRP A 220 9.91 0.98 -1.39
N VAL A 221 10.56 2.12 -1.17
CA VAL A 221 11.92 2.38 -1.69
C VAL A 221 12.90 1.34 -1.16
N THR A 222 12.73 0.92 0.10
CA THR A 222 13.61 -0.06 0.77
C THR A 222 13.50 -1.49 0.23
N ALA A 223 12.48 -1.78 -0.59
CA ALA A 223 12.31 -3.08 -1.26
C ALA A 223 12.46 -3.00 -2.79
N SER A 224 12.64 -1.81 -3.36
CA SER A 224 12.56 -1.61 -4.80
C SER A 224 13.59 -2.41 -5.60
N SER A 225 14.82 -2.51 -5.09
CA SER A 225 15.89 -3.29 -5.73
C SER A 225 15.65 -4.81 -5.64
N ASP A 226 14.86 -5.28 -4.68
CA ASP A 226 14.55 -6.70 -4.52
C ASP A 226 13.74 -7.24 -5.69
N PHE A 227 12.90 -6.40 -6.29
CA PHE A 227 12.15 -6.72 -7.52
C PHE A 227 12.95 -6.39 -8.79
N SER A 228 13.51 -5.18 -8.86
CA SER A 228 14.12 -4.67 -10.08
C SER A 228 15.41 -5.39 -10.51
N ARG A 229 16.08 -6.10 -9.59
CA ARG A 229 17.23 -6.96 -9.92
C ARG A 229 16.89 -8.08 -10.90
N PHE A 230 15.62 -8.43 -11.04
CA PHE A 230 15.12 -9.43 -11.98
C PHE A 230 14.63 -8.85 -13.30
N THR A 231 14.64 -7.53 -13.50
CA THR A 231 14.12 -6.93 -14.74
C THR A 231 15.12 -7.00 -15.89
N LYS A 232 14.61 -7.28 -17.09
CA LYS A 232 15.40 -7.42 -18.32
C LYS A 232 15.87 -6.06 -18.88
N ARG A 233 15.11 -4.99 -18.64
CA ARG A 233 15.34 -3.68 -19.26
C ARG A 233 15.40 -2.57 -18.22
N LYS A 234 16.27 -1.58 -18.49
CA LYS A 234 16.39 -0.37 -17.68
C LYS A 234 15.04 0.34 -17.51
N SER A 235 14.26 0.46 -18.59
CA SER A 235 12.95 1.11 -18.58
C SER A 235 11.98 0.46 -17.60
N GLY A 236 12.02 -0.88 -17.44
CA GLY A 236 11.23 -1.59 -16.45
C GLY A 236 11.57 -1.18 -15.03
N ALA A 237 12.87 -1.12 -14.71
CA ALA A 237 13.34 -0.72 -13.40
C ALA A 237 13.08 0.77 -13.07
N THR A 238 12.93 1.64 -14.07
CA THR A 238 12.77 3.08 -13.87
C THR A 238 11.36 3.54 -14.22
N GLY A 239 11.11 3.92 -15.47
CA GLY A 239 9.85 4.54 -15.90
C GLY A 239 8.61 3.69 -15.64
N TRP A 240 8.66 2.39 -15.91
CA TRP A 240 7.51 1.50 -15.68
C TRP A 240 7.24 1.25 -14.20
N SER A 241 8.28 1.16 -13.37
CA SER A 241 8.14 1.11 -11.91
C SER A 241 7.55 2.40 -11.35
N PHE A 242 8.04 3.55 -11.82
CA PHE A 242 7.53 4.87 -11.45
C PHE A 242 6.06 5.05 -11.81
N LEU A 243 5.68 4.71 -13.04
CA LEU A 243 4.30 4.81 -13.51
C LEU A 243 3.37 3.86 -12.73
N GLY A 244 3.78 2.60 -12.57
CA GLY A 244 2.96 1.62 -11.84
C GLY A 244 2.70 2.03 -10.40
N ALA A 245 3.74 2.49 -9.69
CA ALA A 245 3.62 2.93 -8.31
C ALA A 245 2.70 4.15 -8.16
N ASN A 246 2.85 5.16 -9.03
CA ASN A 246 2.00 6.34 -9.00
C ASN A 246 0.54 6.03 -9.38
N ILE A 247 0.30 5.21 -10.40
CA ILE A 247 -1.06 4.85 -10.81
C ILE A 247 -1.77 4.08 -9.71
N GLY A 248 -1.10 3.09 -9.10
CA GLY A 248 -1.66 2.35 -7.98
C GLY A 248 -1.97 3.24 -6.78
N LEU A 249 -1.01 4.10 -6.38
CA LEU A 249 -1.20 5.05 -5.29
C LEU A 249 -2.36 6.01 -5.56
N PHE A 250 -2.33 6.70 -6.71
CA PHE A 250 -3.31 7.73 -7.00
C PHE A 250 -4.71 7.16 -7.06
N TRP A 251 -4.89 6.03 -7.71
CA TRP A 251 -6.20 5.42 -7.82
C TRP A 251 -6.74 5.01 -6.45
N PHE A 252 -6.02 4.16 -5.72
CA PHE A 252 -6.53 3.61 -4.46
C PHE A 252 -6.65 4.64 -3.34
N ALA A 253 -5.66 5.52 -3.19
CA ALA A 253 -5.75 6.58 -2.19
C ALA A 253 -6.79 7.65 -2.56
N PHE A 254 -6.98 7.94 -3.84
CA PHE A 254 -8.00 8.90 -4.27
C PHE A 254 -9.41 8.37 -4.00
N ILE A 255 -9.66 7.09 -4.22
CA ILE A 255 -10.97 6.49 -3.90
C ILE A 255 -11.19 6.46 -2.39
N GLY A 256 -10.20 6.04 -1.59
CA GLY A 256 -10.32 6.11 -0.14
C GLY A 256 -10.57 7.53 0.37
N LEU A 257 -9.91 8.53 -0.23
CA LEU A 257 -10.15 9.95 0.05
C LEU A 257 -11.59 10.37 -0.27
N THR A 258 -12.08 10.04 -1.47
CA THR A 258 -13.43 10.43 -1.91
C THR A 258 -14.52 9.67 -1.16
N ALA A 259 -14.35 8.38 -0.90
CA ALA A 259 -15.28 7.57 -0.12
C ALA A 259 -15.43 8.10 1.30
N THR A 260 -14.32 8.42 1.98
CA THR A 260 -14.35 8.98 3.34
C THR A 260 -15.07 10.33 3.38
N ILE A 261 -14.81 11.23 2.42
CA ILE A 261 -15.52 12.51 2.34
C ILE A 261 -17.01 12.32 2.02
N ALA A 262 -17.34 11.41 1.11
CA ALA A 262 -18.74 11.11 0.78
C ALA A 262 -19.51 10.57 1.98
N THR A 263 -18.91 9.66 2.74
CA THR A 263 -19.48 9.13 3.99
C THR A 263 -19.69 10.23 5.02
N ALA A 264 -18.71 11.14 5.16
CA ALA A 264 -18.84 12.29 6.05
C ALA A 264 -19.97 13.24 5.63
N LEU A 265 -20.18 13.44 4.35
CA LEU A 265 -21.27 14.25 3.80
C LEU A 265 -22.64 13.60 4.04
N MET A 266 -22.76 12.30 3.83
CA MET A 266 -24.00 11.54 4.03
C MET A 266 -24.41 11.45 5.49
N ASN A 267 -23.45 11.25 6.39
CA ASN A 267 -23.70 11.01 7.82
C ASN A 267 -23.58 12.28 8.68
N ASN A 268 -23.20 13.42 8.12
CA ASN A 268 -22.88 14.65 8.86
C ASN A 268 -21.86 14.43 10.00
N ALA A 269 -21.00 13.44 9.87
CA ALA A 269 -19.98 13.07 10.85
C ALA A 269 -18.69 12.72 10.13
N PHE A 270 -17.58 13.19 10.66
CA PHE A 270 -16.27 12.85 10.16
C PHE A 270 -15.36 12.45 11.32
N ASP A 271 -14.88 11.23 11.29
CA ASP A 271 -13.81 10.73 12.13
C ASP A 271 -12.66 10.25 11.23
N PRO A 272 -11.47 10.88 11.26
CA PRO A 272 -10.32 10.47 10.45
C PRO A 272 -9.76 9.10 10.87
N ASN A 273 -10.17 8.57 12.03
CA ASN A 273 -9.82 7.23 12.50
C ASN A 273 -10.88 6.19 12.14
N ASP A 274 -12.08 6.65 11.77
CA ASP A 274 -13.17 5.83 11.24
C ASP A 274 -13.15 5.95 9.71
N SER A 275 -12.17 5.33 9.13
CA SER A 275 -12.03 5.19 7.67
C SER A 275 -12.78 3.95 7.17
N ASP A 276 -13.83 3.56 7.87
CA ASP A 276 -14.72 2.50 7.46
C ASP A 276 -15.70 3.09 6.41
N PRO A 277 -15.70 2.59 5.18
CA PRO A 277 -16.59 3.06 4.12
C PRO A 277 -18.03 2.64 4.39
#